data_9e6143d303cfec741e3e77ab177421bb
#
_entry.id   9e6143d303cfec741e3e77ab177421bb
#
_cell.length_a   1.000
_cell.length_b   1.000
_cell.length_c   1.000
_cell.angle_alpha   90.00
_cell.angle_beta   90.00
_cell.angle_gamma   90.00
#
_symmetry.space_group_name_H-M   'P 1'
#
loop_
_entity.id
_entity.type
_entity.pdbx_description
1 polymer ?
#
loop_
_entity_poly.entity_id
_entity_poly.type
_entity_poly.pdbx_seq_one_letter_code
_entity_poly.pdbx_strand_id
1 'polypeptide(L)'
;MHWEEEKTGTLCARDYKSPQVVNEEYIVRRLTPTECARLQGFPDRWCRDLETPEPTEEEVSFWVEVWREWSEKNGKKPKTASQVRKWLSNPHTDSAEYRLWGNGVALPCVYFVLSGIANQQEV
;
A
#
# COMPACT_ATOMS: atom_id res chain seq x y z
N MET A 1 -22.74 -13.14 -23.85
CA MET A 1 -21.59 -12.66 -23.08
C MET A 1 -21.85 -13.06 -21.65
N HIS A 2 -21.15 -14.09 -21.15
CA HIS A 2 -21.27 -14.53 -19.76
C HIS A 2 -20.36 -13.63 -18.91
N TRP A 3 -20.95 -12.74 -18.15
CA TRP A 3 -20.23 -12.03 -17.11
C TRP A 3 -20.14 -12.96 -15.91
N GLU A 4 -18.94 -13.25 -15.45
CA GLU A 4 -18.75 -13.86 -14.12
C GLU A 4 -19.05 -12.77 -13.10
N GLU A 5 -20.28 -12.75 -12.61
CA GLU A 5 -20.85 -11.65 -11.82
C GLU A 5 -20.27 -11.50 -10.41
N GLU A 6 -19.45 -12.44 -9.93
CA GLU A 6 -19.09 -12.49 -8.50
C GLU A 6 -17.58 -12.57 -8.19
N LYS A 7 -16.70 -12.50 -9.18
CA LYS A 7 -15.26 -12.66 -8.93
C LYS A 7 -14.45 -11.52 -9.49
N THR A 8 -13.78 -10.80 -8.62
CA THR A 8 -12.69 -9.93 -9.02
C THR A 8 -11.43 -10.76 -9.28
N GLY A 9 -10.65 -10.38 -10.28
CA GLY A 9 -9.37 -11.02 -10.54
C GLY A 9 -8.36 -10.80 -9.39
N THR A 10 -7.27 -11.54 -9.42
CA THR A 10 -6.18 -11.35 -8.48
C THR A 10 -5.57 -9.96 -8.63
N LEU A 11 -5.35 -9.28 -7.51
CA LEU A 11 -4.64 -7.99 -7.51
C LEU A 11 -3.20 -8.16 -7.98
N CYS A 12 -2.74 -7.25 -8.80
CA CYS A 12 -1.36 -7.25 -9.30
C CYS A 12 -0.74 -5.85 -9.29
N ALA A 13 0.59 -5.79 -9.47
CA ALA A 13 1.34 -4.53 -9.43
C ALA A 13 0.87 -3.47 -10.44
N ARG A 14 0.18 -3.86 -11.49
CA ARG A 14 -0.36 -2.94 -12.53
C ARG A 14 -1.65 -2.26 -12.09
N ASP A 15 -2.34 -2.78 -11.07
CA ASP A 15 -3.66 -2.29 -10.67
C ASP A 15 -3.62 -0.88 -10.05
N TYR A 16 -2.43 -0.38 -9.69
CA TYR A 16 -2.26 1.02 -9.31
C TYR A 16 -2.51 2.00 -10.46
N LYS A 17 -2.34 1.54 -11.72
CA LYS A 17 -2.64 2.35 -12.92
C LYS A 17 -4.08 2.17 -13.40
N SER A 18 -4.59 0.96 -13.24
CA SER A 18 -5.95 0.59 -13.66
C SER A 18 -6.52 -0.41 -12.65
N PRO A 19 -7.04 0.07 -11.52
CA PRO A 19 -7.58 -0.78 -10.48
C PRO A 19 -8.70 -1.69 -11.00
N GLN A 20 -8.83 -2.85 -10.38
CA GLN A 20 -9.91 -3.80 -10.67
C GLN A 20 -11.29 -3.12 -10.52
N VAL A 21 -12.21 -3.52 -11.37
CA VAL A 21 -13.57 -2.98 -11.38
C VAL A 21 -14.53 -3.98 -10.74
N VAL A 22 -15.35 -3.48 -9.83
CA VAL A 22 -16.46 -4.23 -9.23
C VAL A 22 -17.74 -3.90 -9.99
N ASN A 23 -18.45 -4.92 -10.44
CA ASN A 23 -19.76 -4.77 -11.07
C ASN A 23 -20.84 -5.09 -10.03
N GLU A 24 -21.53 -4.08 -9.55
CA GLU A 24 -22.78 -4.21 -8.80
C GLU A 24 -23.94 -3.97 -9.76
N GLU A 25 -25.09 -4.56 -9.51
CA GLU A 25 -26.23 -4.76 -10.44
C GLU A 25 -26.58 -3.57 -11.37
N TYR A 26 -26.22 -2.34 -10.96
CA TYR A 26 -26.43 -1.12 -11.75
C TYR A 26 -25.29 -0.14 -11.73
N ILE A 27 -24.18 -0.45 -11.03
CA ILE A 27 -23.06 0.48 -10.84
C ILE A 27 -21.74 -0.25 -11.07
N VAL A 28 -21.02 0.17 -12.10
CA VAL A 28 -19.64 -0.24 -12.32
C VAL A 28 -18.72 0.83 -11.71
N ARG A 29 -17.94 0.47 -10.71
CA ARG A 29 -16.96 1.36 -10.06
C ARG A 29 -15.64 0.65 -9.82
N ARG A 30 -14.60 1.40 -9.64
CA ARG A 30 -13.29 0.87 -9.23
C ARG A 30 -13.31 0.53 -7.74
N LEU A 31 -12.54 -0.49 -7.38
CA LEU A 31 -12.25 -0.78 -5.97
C LEU A 31 -11.52 0.41 -5.34
N THR A 32 -11.89 0.72 -4.12
CA THR A 32 -11.13 1.67 -3.31
C THR A 32 -9.84 1.02 -2.78
N PRO A 33 -8.81 1.80 -2.39
CA PRO A 33 -7.61 1.23 -1.78
C PRO A 33 -7.92 0.38 -0.54
N THR A 34 -8.86 0.80 0.29
CA THR A 34 -9.28 0.03 1.48
C THR A 34 -9.92 -1.31 1.11
N GLU A 35 -10.73 -1.35 0.08
CA GLU A 35 -11.31 -2.61 -0.43
C GLU A 35 -10.23 -3.55 -0.96
N CYS A 36 -9.20 -3.02 -1.63
CA CYS A 36 -8.04 -3.78 -2.05
C CYS A 36 -7.27 -4.36 -0.85
N ALA A 37 -7.08 -3.58 0.21
CA ALA A 37 -6.48 -4.05 1.46
C ALA A 37 -7.28 -5.20 2.08
N ARG A 38 -8.60 -5.08 2.15
CA ARG A 38 -9.49 -6.13 2.66
C ARG A 38 -9.39 -7.42 1.86
N LEU A 39 -9.31 -7.33 0.53
CA LEU A 39 -9.12 -8.51 -0.33
C LEU A 39 -7.79 -9.23 -0.07
N GLN A 40 -6.76 -8.50 0.35
CA GLN A 40 -5.48 -9.07 0.78
C GLN A 40 -5.46 -9.50 2.26
N GLY A 41 -6.55 -9.31 2.99
CA GLY A 41 -6.68 -9.70 4.40
C GLY A 41 -6.02 -8.73 5.38
N PHE A 42 -5.74 -7.50 4.96
CA PHE A 42 -5.20 -6.47 5.85
C PHE A 42 -6.33 -5.68 6.53
N PRO A 43 -6.11 -5.21 7.76
CA PRO A 43 -7.08 -4.36 8.45
C PRO A 43 -7.15 -2.97 7.83
N ASP A 44 -8.32 -2.34 7.87
CA ASP A 44 -8.59 -1.02 7.29
C ASP A 44 -7.64 0.08 7.78
N ARG A 45 -7.14 -0.05 9.00
CA ARG A 45 -6.25 0.93 9.64
C ARG A 45 -4.79 0.84 9.19
N TRP A 46 -4.42 -0.11 8.35
CA TRP A 46 -3.02 -0.38 7.99
C TRP A 46 -2.31 0.84 7.38
N CYS A 47 -3.01 1.60 6.57
CA CYS A 47 -2.50 2.82 5.93
C CYS A 47 -3.16 4.10 6.45
N ARG A 48 -3.72 4.08 7.66
CA ARG A 48 -4.28 5.27 8.30
C ARG A 48 -3.26 5.95 9.22
N ASP A 49 -3.51 7.21 9.52
CA ASP A 49 -2.74 8.00 10.49
C ASP A 49 -1.22 8.04 10.18
N LEU A 50 -0.89 8.10 8.90
CA LEU A 50 0.50 8.23 8.43
C LEU A 50 0.93 9.69 8.29
N GLU A 51 -0.02 10.62 8.32
CA GLU A 51 0.20 12.04 8.15
C GLU A 51 0.80 12.64 9.43
N THR A 52 1.81 13.51 9.24
CA THR A 52 2.34 14.35 10.29
C THR A 52 2.14 15.82 9.88
N PRO A 53 0.98 16.43 10.21
CA PRO A 53 0.61 17.77 9.73
C PRO A 53 1.59 18.85 10.19
N GLU A 54 2.10 18.71 11.40
CA GLU A 54 3.03 19.64 12.04
C GLU A 54 4.32 18.91 12.48
N PRO A 55 5.20 18.54 11.53
CA PRO A 55 6.42 17.83 11.88
C PRO A 55 7.38 18.73 12.64
N THR A 56 8.03 18.17 13.66
CA THR A 56 9.09 18.86 14.38
C THR A 56 10.34 19.03 13.52
N GLU A 57 11.23 19.96 13.89
CA GLU A 57 12.49 20.16 13.18
C GLU A 57 13.38 18.90 13.20
N GLU A 58 13.34 18.14 14.28
CA GLU A 58 14.07 16.89 14.42
C GLU A 58 13.56 15.82 13.44
N GLU A 59 12.24 15.67 13.33
CA GLU A 59 11.61 14.76 12.37
C GLU A 59 11.92 15.15 10.92
N VAL A 60 11.86 16.44 10.62
CA VAL A 60 12.21 16.94 9.28
C VAL A 60 13.68 16.64 8.96
N SER A 61 14.60 16.90 9.89
CA SER A 61 16.03 16.63 9.72
C SER A 61 16.30 15.14 9.50
N PHE A 62 15.66 14.29 10.29
CA PHE A 62 15.75 12.83 10.14
C PHE A 62 15.31 12.38 8.75
N TRP A 63 14.14 12.82 8.29
CA TRP A 63 13.63 12.42 6.99
C TRP A 63 14.38 13.04 5.81
N VAL A 64 14.94 14.22 5.95
CA VAL A 64 15.85 14.80 4.95
C VAL A 64 17.07 13.89 4.75
N GLU A 65 17.65 13.38 5.83
CA GLU A 65 18.79 12.46 5.75
C GLU A 65 18.41 11.13 5.10
N VAL A 66 17.27 10.54 5.47
CA VAL A 66 16.75 9.31 4.86
C VAL A 66 16.52 9.50 3.35
N TRP A 67 15.92 10.63 2.95
CA TRP A 67 15.72 10.93 1.53
C TRP A 67 17.02 11.19 0.78
N ARG A 68 18.02 11.76 1.44
CA ARG A 68 19.35 11.96 0.86
C ARG A 68 20.00 10.61 0.54
N GLU A 69 20.07 9.71 1.50
CA GLU A 69 20.64 8.37 1.30
C GLU A 69 19.91 7.58 0.21
N TRP A 70 18.58 7.63 0.23
CA TRP A 70 17.78 6.97 -0.79
C TRP A 70 18.04 7.55 -2.19
N SER A 71 18.16 8.86 -2.29
CA SER A 71 18.42 9.54 -3.56
C SER A 71 19.81 9.22 -4.11
N GLU A 72 20.82 9.15 -3.26
CA GLU A 72 22.18 8.73 -3.65
C GLU A 72 22.19 7.32 -4.23
N LYS A 73 21.52 6.37 -3.55
CA LYS A 73 21.41 4.99 -4.01
C LYS A 73 20.65 4.84 -5.34
N ASN A 74 19.71 5.74 -5.63
CA ASN A 74 18.87 5.68 -6.82
C ASN A 74 19.26 6.69 -7.92
N GLY A 75 20.35 7.43 -7.75
CA GLY A 75 20.82 8.43 -8.72
C GLY A 75 19.84 9.59 -8.92
N LYS A 76 19.09 9.97 -7.88
CA LYS A 76 18.09 11.04 -7.91
C LYS A 76 18.54 12.25 -7.10
N LYS A 77 17.96 13.41 -7.39
CA LYS A 77 18.19 14.60 -6.56
C LYS A 77 17.55 14.44 -5.18
N PRO A 78 18.27 14.79 -4.09
CA PRO A 78 17.70 14.75 -2.76
C PRO A 78 16.58 15.78 -2.60
N LYS A 79 15.63 15.50 -1.72
CA LYS A 79 14.54 16.41 -1.39
C LYS A 79 15.02 17.51 -0.45
N THR A 80 14.50 18.71 -0.64
CA THR A 80 14.72 19.83 0.28
C THR A 80 13.85 19.68 1.53
N ALA A 81 14.19 20.41 2.61
CA ALA A 81 13.40 20.39 3.84
C ALA A 81 11.93 20.76 3.62
N SER A 82 11.63 21.73 2.77
CA SER A 82 10.25 22.13 2.45
C SER A 82 9.48 21.02 1.71
N GLN A 83 10.15 20.31 0.82
CA GLN A 83 9.55 19.15 0.12
C GLN A 83 9.30 17.98 1.09
N VAL A 84 10.20 17.76 2.04
CA VAL A 84 10.02 16.73 3.07
C VAL A 84 8.85 17.09 4.00
N ARG A 85 8.71 18.37 4.43
CA ARG A 85 7.55 18.81 5.21
C ARG A 85 6.23 18.57 4.48
N LYS A 86 6.17 18.92 3.21
CA LYS A 86 5.00 18.69 2.37
C LYS A 86 4.69 17.20 2.23
N TRP A 87 5.72 16.38 2.10
CA TRP A 87 5.54 14.92 2.05
C TRP A 87 5.06 14.35 3.38
N LEU A 88 5.58 14.81 4.52
CA LEU A 88 5.14 14.37 5.86
C LEU A 88 3.68 14.73 6.14
N SER A 89 3.19 15.83 5.61
CA SER A 89 1.77 16.20 5.75
C SER A 89 0.82 15.36 4.90
N ASN A 90 1.32 14.73 3.83
CA ASN A 90 0.54 13.84 2.97
C ASN A 90 1.48 12.78 2.33
N PRO A 91 1.87 11.75 3.10
CA PRO A 91 2.95 10.83 2.72
C PRO A 91 2.54 9.81 1.66
N HIS A 92 1.26 9.57 1.46
CA HIS A 92 0.80 8.58 0.50
C HIS A 92 -0.34 9.08 -0.38
N THR A 93 -0.50 8.44 -1.52
CA THR A 93 -1.58 8.66 -2.48
C THR A 93 -2.33 7.36 -2.74
N ASP A 94 -3.53 7.43 -3.26
CA ASP A 94 -4.30 6.24 -3.67
C ASP A 94 -3.49 5.36 -4.64
N SER A 95 -2.77 5.96 -5.57
CA SER A 95 -1.91 5.23 -6.51
C SER A 95 -0.79 4.46 -5.82
N ALA A 96 -0.18 5.03 -4.78
CA ALA A 96 0.85 4.36 -3.98
C ALA A 96 0.25 3.20 -3.18
N GLU A 97 -0.95 3.38 -2.64
CA GLU A 97 -1.68 2.37 -1.89
C GLU A 97 -2.11 1.20 -2.80
N TYR A 98 -2.63 1.46 -3.99
CA TYR A 98 -2.92 0.42 -4.99
C TYR A 98 -1.67 -0.39 -5.36
N ARG A 99 -0.54 0.27 -5.50
CA ARG A 99 0.75 -0.40 -5.76
C ARG A 99 1.16 -1.29 -4.59
N LEU A 100 0.97 -0.82 -3.37
CA LEU A 100 1.26 -1.58 -2.15
C LEU A 100 0.46 -2.89 -2.13
N TRP A 101 -0.83 -2.81 -2.34
CA TRP A 101 -1.70 -3.99 -2.33
C TRP A 101 -1.46 -4.91 -3.53
N GLY A 102 -1.15 -4.36 -4.70
CA GLY A 102 -0.83 -5.14 -5.90
C GLY A 102 0.51 -5.89 -5.83
N ASN A 103 1.49 -5.32 -5.13
CA ASN A 103 2.80 -5.97 -4.90
C ASN A 103 2.81 -6.86 -3.65
N GLY A 104 1.82 -6.74 -2.80
CA GLY A 104 1.69 -7.52 -1.58
C GLY A 104 1.26 -8.96 -1.83
N VAL A 105 1.21 -9.73 -0.76
CA VAL A 105 0.71 -11.10 -0.72
C VAL A 105 -0.56 -11.17 0.13
N ALA A 106 -1.44 -12.13 -0.17
CA ALA A 106 -2.61 -12.38 0.65
C ALA A 106 -2.18 -12.85 2.06
N LEU A 107 -2.40 -12.00 3.05
CA LEU A 107 -1.95 -12.22 4.43
C LEU A 107 -2.46 -13.53 5.05
N PRO A 108 -3.73 -13.94 4.86
CA PRO A 108 -4.24 -15.21 5.37
C PRO A 108 -3.48 -16.42 4.83
N CYS A 109 -3.07 -16.40 3.56
CA CYS A 109 -2.31 -17.49 2.94
C CYS A 109 -0.90 -17.60 3.54
N VAL A 110 -0.23 -16.47 3.75
CA VAL A 110 1.09 -16.42 4.39
C VAL A 110 0.99 -16.92 5.83
N TYR A 111 -0.01 -16.47 6.57
CA TYR A 111 -0.26 -16.92 7.95
C TYR A 111 -0.47 -18.43 8.02
N PHE A 112 -1.27 -18.99 7.13
CA PHE A 112 -1.53 -20.44 7.07
C PHE A 112 -0.24 -21.24 6.84
N VAL A 113 0.59 -20.84 5.86
CA VAL A 113 1.86 -21.52 5.55
C VAL A 113 2.84 -21.42 6.71
N LEU A 114 3.03 -20.22 7.29
CA LEU A 114 3.95 -20.01 8.41
C LEU A 114 3.50 -20.75 9.68
N SER A 115 2.20 -20.80 9.96
CA SER A 115 1.64 -21.57 11.06
C SER A 115 1.91 -23.06 10.90
N GLY A 116 1.80 -23.59 9.68
CA GLY A 116 2.15 -24.98 9.39
C GLY A 116 3.62 -25.29 9.65
N ILE A 117 4.53 -24.39 9.28
CA ILE A 117 5.98 -24.51 9.52
C ILE A 117 6.27 -24.45 11.04
N ALA A 118 5.69 -23.47 11.74
CA ALA A 118 5.90 -23.32 13.18
C ALA A 118 5.44 -24.56 13.96
N ASN A 119 4.28 -25.10 13.63
CA ASN A 119 3.74 -26.30 14.30
C ASN A 119 4.58 -27.56 14.06
N GLN A 120 5.36 -27.63 12.99
CA GLN A 120 6.28 -28.75 12.74
C GLN A 120 7.55 -28.70 13.62
N GLN A 121 7.89 -27.55 14.17
CA GLN A 121 9.07 -27.40 15.05
C GLN A 121 8.80 -27.79 16.48
N GLU A 122 7.57 -28.03 16.88
CA GLU A 122 7.17 -28.44 18.23
C GLU A 122 7.13 -29.97 18.41
N VAL A 123 7.59 -30.71 17.42
CA VAL A 123 7.64 -32.19 17.49
C VAL A 123 9.02 -32.69 17.91
#